data_7c56bb655cec07c5dc65bb117aae1dcd
#
_entry.id   7c56bb655cec07c5dc65bb117aae1dcd
#
_cell.length_a   1.000
_cell.length_b   1.000
_cell.length_c   1.000
_cell.angle_alpha   90.00
_cell.angle_beta   90.00
_cell.angle_gamma   90.00
#
_symmetry.space_group_name_H-M   'P 1'
#
loop_
_entity.id
_entity.type
_entity.pdbx_description
1 polymer ?
#
loop_
_entity_poly.entity_id
_entity_poly.type
_entity_poly.pdbx_seq_one_letter_code
_entity_poly.pdbx_strand_id
1 'polypeptide(L)'
;MQRIFGVSVCFLSIAAAAAQTPVISVGGIANGASFGLAPNNAVTPGSLISLFGTNLASVTASADSIPLSNTLGGVSVTINGTAATLNFVCHLCVGGTGDQLNIQMPWEVQGTSAQVIVTRNGSASAPATVGELR
;
A
#
# COMPACT_ATOMS: atom_id res chain seq x y z
N MET A 1 -42.98 13.18 -46.54
CA MET A 1 -42.99 12.40 -45.27
C MET A 1 -41.57 12.24 -44.80
N GLN A 2 -41.13 13.07 -43.89
CA GLN A 2 -39.79 12.95 -43.34
C GLN A 2 -39.84 11.99 -42.15
N ARG A 3 -39.15 10.91 -42.29
CA ARG A 3 -38.88 10.04 -41.14
C ARG A 3 -37.65 10.54 -40.43
N ILE A 4 -37.86 11.12 -39.27
CA ILE A 4 -36.74 11.46 -38.38
C ILE A 4 -36.31 10.16 -37.72
N PHE A 5 -35.19 9.62 -38.19
CA PHE A 5 -34.52 8.58 -37.44
C PHE A 5 -33.83 9.24 -36.24
N GLY A 6 -34.45 9.16 -35.07
CA GLY A 6 -33.77 9.50 -33.84
C GLY A 6 -32.58 8.53 -33.67
N VAL A 7 -31.39 9.00 -33.95
CA VAL A 7 -30.19 8.28 -33.54
C VAL A 7 -30.14 8.42 -32.01
N SER A 8 -30.63 7.38 -31.35
CA SER A 8 -30.39 7.23 -29.92
C SER A 8 -28.88 6.98 -29.75
N VAL A 9 -28.14 8.04 -29.55
CA VAL A 9 -26.74 7.92 -29.12
C VAL A 9 -26.82 7.44 -27.70
N CYS A 10 -26.69 6.14 -27.52
CA CYS A 10 -26.44 5.58 -26.21
C CYS A 10 -25.02 6.02 -25.78
N PHE A 11 -24.95 7.10 -25.02
CA PHE A 11 -23.73 7.39 -24.31
C PHE A 11 -23.55 6.31 -23.26
N LEU A 12 -22.80 5.27 -23.60
CA LEU A 12 -22.16 4.47 -22.59
C LEU A 12 -21.19 5.42 -21.90
N SER A 13 -21.64 6.06 -20.85
CA SER A 13 -20.72 6.58 -19.86
C SER A 13 -20.08 5.35 -19.22
N ILE A 14 -18.95 4.93 -19.77
CA ILE A 14 -18.01 4.11 -19.00
C ILE A 14 -17.61 5.04 -17.86
N ALA A 15 -18.32 4.95 -16.74
CA ALA A 15 -17.76 5.39 -15.51
C ALA A 15 -16.51 4.53 -15.34
N ALA A 16 -15.34 5.04 -15.79
CA ALA A 16 -14.09 4.52 -15.34
C ALA A 16 -14.18 4.60 -13.82
N ALA A 17 -14.42 3.45 -13.18
CA ALA A 17 -14.23 3.36 -11.75
C ALA A 17 -12.82 3.90 -11.51
N ALA A 18 -12.72 5.12 -10.96
CA ALA A 18 -11.44 5.68 -10.61
C ALA A 18 -10.76 4.62 -9.76
N ALA A 19 -9.69 4.02 -10.29
CA ALA A 19 -8.91 3.04 -9.56
C ALA A 19 -8.55 3.73 -8.24
N GLN A 20 -9.04 3.18 -7.12
CA GLN A 20 -8.79 3.76 -5.81
C GLN A 20 -7.30 3.70 -5.56
N THR A 21 -6.66 4.85 -5.60
CA THR A 21 -5.22 4.96 -5.41
C THR A 21 -4.89 4.67 -3.94
N PRO A 22 -3.95 3.79 -3.66
CA PRO A 22 -3.45 3.61 -2.31
C PRO A 22 -2.86 4.91 -1.76
N VAL A 23 -3.12 5.21 -0.51
CA VAL A 23 -2.57 6.38 0.18
C VAL A 23 -2.01 5.93 1.53
N ILE A 24 -0.70 6.15 1.72
CA ILE A 24 -0.08 6.00 3.03
C ILE A 24 -0.40 7.25 3.84
N SER A 25 -1.00 7.10 5.00
CA SER A 25 -1.36 8.24 5.85
C SER A 25 -0.13 9.01 6.30
N VAL A 26 -0.27 10.31 6.49
CA VAL A 26 0.79 11.12 7.09
C VAL A 26 1.13 10.55 8.47
N GLY A 27 2.42 10.28 8.70
CA GLY A 27 2.86 9.58 9.91
C GLY A 27 2.44 8.12 10.01
N GLY A 28 1.94 7.53 8.93
CA GLY A 28 1.41 6.17 8.90
C GLY A 28 2.44 5.06 8.78
N ILE A 29 3.72 5.36 8.97
CA ILE A 29 4.80 4.36 8.99
C ILE A 29 5.28 4.20 10.42
N ALA A 30 5.15 3.00 10.97
CA ALA A 30 5.54 2.69 12.33
C ALA A 30 6.54 1.54 12.35
N ASN A 31 7.43 1.57 13.34
CA ASN A 31 8.24 0.39 13.67
C ASN A 31 7.28 -0.72 14.14
N GLY A 32 7.31 -1.88 13.48
CA GLY A 32 6.36 -2.97 13.75
C GLY A 32 6.53 -3.64 15.11
N ALA A 33 7.66 -3.47 15.76
CA ALA A 33 7.92 -4.05 17.07
C ALA A 33 7.50 -3.12 18.22
N SER A 34 7.78 -1.82 18.10
CA SER A 34 7.50 -0.84 19.14
C SER A 34 6.22 -0.03 18.91
N PHE A 35 5.68 -0.08 17.69
CA PHE A 35 4.62 0.81 17.21
C PHE A 35 4.94 2.30 17.38
N GLY A 36 6.24 2.62 17.46
CA GLY A 36 6.69 3.99 17.51
C GLY A 36 6.34 4.72 16.22
N LEU A 37 5.68 5.88 16.35
CA LEU A 37 5.43 6.81 15.26
C LEU A 37 6.52 7.87 15.23
N ALA A 38 6.58 8.64 14.13
CA ALA A 38 7.54 9.73 14.03
C ALA A 38 7.47 10.66 15.26
N PRO A 39 8.62 11.08 15.84
CA PRO A 39 10.00 10.84 15.41
C PRO A 39 10.62 9.51 15.89
N ASN A 40 9.87 8.65 16.60
CA ASN A 40 10.38 7.41 17.20
C ASN A 40 10.13 6.18 16.32
N ASN A 41 9.99 6.38 15.01
CA ASN A 41 9.73 5.32 14.03
C ASN A 41 10.98 4.83 13.32
N ALA A 42 12.14 4.94 13.95
CA ALA A 42 13.39 4.44 13.39
C ALA A 42 13.26 2.96 13.03
N VAL A 43 13.69 2.61 11.84
CA VAL A 43 13.65 1.25 11.30
C VAL A 43 15.04 0.85 10.84
N THR A 44 15.31 -0.44 10.87
CA THR A 44 16.58 -1.01 10.39
C THR A 44 16.30 -1.97 9.25
N PRO A 45 17.27 -2.20 8.35
CA PRO A 45 17.14 -3.28 7.37
C PRO A 45 16.78 -4.61 8.07
N GLY A 46 15.82 -5.34 7.50
CA GLY A 46 15.31 -6.58 8.07
C GLY A 46 14.26 -6.43 9.17
N SER A 47 13.98 -5.21 9.67
CA SER A 47 12.97 -5.00 10.69
C SER A 47 11.54 -5.09 10.14
N LEU A 48 10.58 -5.31 11.05
CA LEU A 48 9.17 -5.25 10.71
C LEU A 48 8.68 -3.80 10.72
N ILE A 49 7.85 -3.48 9.74
CA ILE A 49 7.25 -2.16 9.58
C ILE A 49 5.74 -2.35 9.47
N SER A 50 4.99 -1.51 10.16
CA SER A 50 3.54 -1.38 9.96
C SER A 50 3.23 -0.11 9.18
N LEU A 51 2.47 -0.26 8.10
CA LEU A 51 1.99 0.82 7.26
C LEU A 51 0.50 1.00 7.50
N PHE A 52 0.08 2.24 7.67
CA PHE A 52 -1.32 2.63 7.84
C PHE A 52 -1.72 3.59 6.74
N GLY A 53 -2.93 3.43 6.24
CA GLY A 53 -3.45 4.30 5.20
C GLY A 53 -4.82 3.88 4.72
N THR A 54 -5.18 4.38 3.53
CA THR A 54 -6.44 4.07 2.86
C THR A 54 -6.18 3.42 1.52
N ASN A 55 -7.06 2.51 1.13
CA ASN A 55 -6.94 1.74 -0.12
C ASN A 55 -5.61 1.00 -0.27
N LEU A 56 -4.97 0.63 0.83
CA LEU A 56 -3.73 -0.15 0.82
C LEU A 56 -3.99 -1.63 0.55
N ALA A 57 -5.13 -2.14 0.98
CA ALA A 57 -5.54 -3.53 0.80
C ALA A 57 -7.00 -3.61 0.36
N SER A 58 -7.34 -4.63 -0.42
CA SER A 58 -8.72 -4.94 -0.80
C SER A 58 -9.28 -6.16 -0.06
N VAL A 59 -8.40 -6.92 0.57
CA VAL A 59 -8.73 -8.12 1.36
C VAL A 59 -7.84 -8.18 2.59
N THR A 60 -8.24 -9.00 3.54
CA THR A 60 -7.43 -9.33 4.71
C THR A 60 -6.81 -10.71 4.50
N ALA A 61 -5.49 -10.79 4.60
CA ALA A 61 -4.75 -12.03 4.42
C ALA A 61 -3.48 -12.04 5.25
N SER A 62 -3.11 -13.22 5.72
CA SER A 62 -1.82 -13.48 6.38
C SER A 62 -0.92 -14.27 5.45
N ALA A 63 0.38 -14.11 5.57
CA ALA A 63 1.35 -14.92 4.84
C ALA A 63 1.17 -16.41 5.20
N ASP A 64 1.20 -17.23 4.18
CA ASP A 64 0.99 -18.68 4.28
C ASP A 64 2.25 -19.48 3.94
N SER A 65 3.36 -18.80 3.67
CA SER A 65 4.61 -19.43 3.26
C SER A 65 5.83 -18.80 3.92
N ILE A 66 6.89 -19.58 4.06
CA ILE A 66 8.22 -19.16 4.50
C ILE A 66 9.22 -19.69 3.47
N PRO A 67 10.05 -18.81 2.88
CA PRO A 67 10.17 -17.36 3.12
C PRO A 67 8.93 -16.59 2.69
N LEU A 68 8.74 -15.40 3.30
CA LEU A 68 7.61 -14.53 3.00
C LEU A 68 7.62 -14.07 1.53
N SER A 69 6.44 -13.99 0.93
CA SER A 69 6.28 -13.52 -0.44
C SER A 69 6.40 -11.99 -0.54
N ASN A 70 6.79 -11.50 -1.72
CA ASN A 70 6.77 -10.08 -2.07
C ASN A 70 5.37 -9.57 -2.46
N THR A 71 4.39 -10.44 -2.53
CA THR A 71 2.99 -10.10 -2.81
C THR A 71 2.07 -10.83 -1.86
N LEU A 72 1.02 -10.17 -1.43
CA LEU A 72 0.00 -10.76 -0.57
C LEU A 72 -1.33 -10.03 -0.81
N GLY A 73 -2.38 -10.77 -1.17
CA GLY A 73 -3.72 -10.18 -1.39
C GLY A 73 -3.75 -9.10 -2.46
N GLY A 74 -2.93 -9.19 -3.51
CA GLY A 74 -2.83 -8.19 -4.58
C GLY A 74 -1.99 -6.97 -4.21
N VAL A 75 -1.32 -6.99 -3.06
CA VAL A 75 -0.50 -5.88 -2.55
C VAL A 75 0.98 -6.21 -2.70
N SER A 76 1.75 -5.22 -3.12
CA SER A 76 3.22 -5.22 -3.08
C SER A 76 3.73 -3.90 -2.53
N VAL A 77 4.91 -3.91 -1.94
CA VAL A 77 5.55 -2.72 -1.37
C VAL A 77 7.00 -2.67 -1.82
N THR A 78 7.45 -1.51 -2.25
CA THR A 78 8.86 -1.25 -2.50
C THR A 78 9.40 -0.21 -1.53
N ILE A 79 10.65 -0.40 -1.14
CA ILE A 79 11.40 0.54 -0.31
C ILE A 79 12.69 0.87 -1.06
N ASN A 80 12.83 2.12 -1.47
CA ASN A 80 13.90 2.57 -2.38
C ASN A 80 14.01 1.68 -3.63
N GLY A 81 12.86 1.27 -4.20
CA GLY A 81 12.81 0.40 -5.37
C GLY A 81 13.03 -1.09 -5.11
N THR A 82 13.40 -1.48 -3.90
CA THR A 82 13.59 -2.89 -3.54
C THR A 82 12.30 -3.47 -2.95
N ALA A 83 11.88 -4.63 -3.45
CA ALA A 83 10.66 -5.28 -2.99
C ALA A 83 10.78 -5.72 -1.53
N ALA A 84 9.83 -5.30 -0.71
CA ALA A 84 9.66 -5.78 0.65
C ALA A 84 8.85 -7.09 0.65
N THR A 85 9.03 -7.91 1.67
CA THR A 85 8.17 -9.08 1.89
C THR A 85 7.00 -8.71 2.79
N LEU A 86 5.84 -9.34 2.57
CA LEU A 86 4.62 -9.06 3.30
C LEU A 86 4.27 -10.19 4.24
N ASN A 87 3.98 -9.82 5.50
CA ASN A 87 3.53 -10.75 6.53
C ASN A 87 2.00 -10.73 6.68
N PHE A 88 1.40 -9.55 6.55
CA PHE A 88 -0.03 -9.37 6.80
C PHE A 88 -0.56 -8.16 6.02
N VAL A 89 -1.75 -8.30 5.46
CA VAL A 89 -2.53 -7.20 4.88
C VAL A 89 -3.92 -7.20 5.51
N CYS A 90 -4.42 -6.03 5.87
CA CYS A 90 -5.70 -5.92 6.55
C CYS A 90 -6.53 -4.79 5.97
N HIS A 91 -7.69 -5.18 5.44
CA HIS A 91 -8.65 -4.24 4.87
C HIS A 91 -9.62 -3.75 5.95
N LEU A 92 -9.73 -2.43 6.12
CA LEU A 92 -10.64 -1.75 7.04
C LEU A 92 -10.48 -2.19 8.51
N CYS A 93 -9.27 -2.54 8.92
CA CYS A 93 -9.00 -3.01 10.29
C CYS A 93 -8.75 -1.90 11.29
N VAL A 94 -8.42 -0.71 10.80
CA VAL A 94 -8.08 0.42 11.66
C VAL A 94 -9.27 1.37 11.72
N GLY A 95 -10.01 1.33 12.83
CA GLY A 95 -11.19 2.16 13.03
C GLY A 95 -12.33 1.92 12.03
N GLY A 96 -12.34 0.78 11.34
CA GLY A 96 -13.36 0.42 10.34
C GLY A 96 -13.20 1.13 8.98
N THR A 97 -12.22 2.01 8.82
CA THR A 97 -12.01 2.80 7.59
C THR A 97 -10.57 2.75 7.07
N GLY A 98 -9.61 2.44 7.90
CA GLY A 98 -8.20 2.40 7.56
C GLY A 98 -7.69 0.98 7.33
N ASP A 99 -6.68 0.86 6.50
CA ASP A 99 -5.99 -0.38 6.19
C ASP A 99 -4.63 -0.44 6.89
N GLN A 100 -4.15 -1.65 7.11
CA GLN A 100 -2.83 -1.90 7.70
C GLN A 100 -2.09 -2.94 6.87
N LEU A 101 -0.81 -2.70 6.66
CA LEU A 101 0.13 -3.67 6.10
C LEU A 101 1.25 -3.90 7.10
N ASN A 102 1.64 -5.15 7.31
CA ASN A 102 2.85 -5.50 8.04
C ASN A 102 3.84 -6.10 7.05
N ILE A 103 4.98 -5.45 6.92
CA ILE A 103 6.02 -5.80 5.96
C ILE A 103 7.35 -5.98 6.66
N GLN A 104 8.25 -6.70 6.01
CA GLN A 104 9.65 -6.76 6.43
C GLN A 104 10.49 -5.88 5.51
N MET A 105 11.28 -5.01 6.10
CA MET A 105 12.20 -4.16 5.37
C MET A 105 13.29 -5.00 4.70
N PRO A 106 13.56 -4.79 3.40
CA PRO A 106 14.65 -5.48 2.73
C PRO A 106 16.00 -5.21 3.43
N TRP A 107 16.84 -6.24 3.47
CA TRP A 107 18.18 -6.14 4.06
C TRP A 107 19.11 -5.22 3.27
N GLU A 108 18.82 -5.06 1.97
CA GLU A 108 19.65 -4.32 1.01
C GLU A 108 19.43 -2.80 1.07
N VAL A 109 18.41 -2.33 1.77
CA VAL A 109 18.12 -0.90 1.86
C VAL A 109 19.18 -0.20 2.68
N GLN A 110 19.78 0.82 2.09
CA GLN A 110 20.87 1.60 2.69
C GLN A 110 20.52 3.08 2.68
N GLY A 111 21.25 3.85 3.49
CA GLY A 111 21.08 5.29 3.60
C GLY A 111 20.43 5.70 4.92
N THR A 112 20.04 6.97 5.00
CA THR A 112 19.45 7.57 6.22
C THR A 112 17.95 7.72 6.14
N SER A 113 17.37 7.60 4.94
CA SER A 113 15.92 7.65 4.70
C SER A 113 15.54 6.74 3.55
N ALA A 114 14.27 6.38 3.47
CA ALA A 114 13.77 5.53 2.41
C ALA A 114 12.40 6.00 1.92
N GLN A 115 12.15 5.80 0.61
CA GLN A 115 10.87 6.04 -0.05
C GLN A 115 10.08 4.74 -0.09
N VAL A 116 8.89 4.76 0.50
CA VAL A 116 7.98 3.60 0.54
C VAL A 116 6.84 3.83 -0.45
N ILE A 117 6.61 2.87 -1.33
CA ILE A 117 5.52 2.89 -2.30
C ILE A 117 4.71 1.60 -2.14
N VAL A 118 3.41 1.73 -1.97
CA VAL A 118 2.47 0.61 -1.94
C VAL A 118 1.78 0.52 -3.29
N THR A 119 1.75 -0.67 -3.86
CA THR A 119 1.01 -0.96 -5.09
C THR A 119 -0.07 -1.98 -4.78
N ARG A 120 -1.31 -1.65 -5.09
CA ARG A 120 -2.45 -2.55 -4.95
C ARG A 120 -3.12 -2.74 -6.30
N ASN A 121 -3.20 -3.99 -6.76
CA ASN A 121 -3.85 -4.35 -8.03
C ASN A 121 -3.39 -3.45 -9.20
N GLY A 122 -2.09 -3.14 -9.27
CA GLY A 122 -1.49 -2.33 -10.33
C GLY A 122 -1.55 -0.82 -10.11
N SER A 123 -2.21 -0.33 -9.05
CA SER A 123 -2.26 1.10 -8.71
C SER A 123 -1.26 1.43 -7.61
N ALA A 124 -0.35 2.35 -7.88
CA ALA A 124 0.72 2.74 -6.96
C ALA A 124 0.36 3.98 -6.15
N SER A 125 0.76 4.00 -4.88
CA SER A 125 0.68 5.16 -4.02
C SER A 125 1.72 6.22 -4.39
N ALA A 126 1.51 7.46 -3.95
CA ALA A 126 2.59 8.42 -3.84
C ALA A 126 3.64 7.91 -2.84
N PRO A 127 4.94 8.24 -3.04
CA PRO A 127 5.98 7.86 -2.09
C PRO A 127 5.74 8.47 -0.71
N ALA A 128 5.96 7.67 0.33
CA ALA A 128 6.03 8.15 1.71
C ALA A 128 7.45 7.93 2.25
N THR A 129 7.96 8.87 3.01
CA THR A 129 9.33 8.81 3.50
C THR A 129 9.39 8.25 4.90
N VAL A 130 10.23 7.25 5.10
CA VAL A 130 10.71 6.84 6.42
C VAL A 130 11.92 7.70 6.75
N GLY A 131 11.81 8.48 7.82
CA GLY A 131 12.78 9.54 8.11
C GLY A 131 14.08 9.09 8.75
N GLU A 132 14.17 7.88 9.27
CA GLU A 132 15.37 7.44 9.98
C GLU A 132 15.62 5.95 9.78
N LEU A 133 16.68 5.65 9.04
CA LEU A 133 17.24 4.31 8.92
C LEU A 133 18.44 4.18 9.86
N ARG A 134 18.46 3.12 10.62
CA ARG A 134 19.58 2.80 11.51
C ARG A 134 20.22 1.47 11.18
#